data_0dd9c791432afcad1c75306a970c0262
#
_entry.id   0dd9c791432afcad1c75306a970c0262
#
_cell.length_a   1.000
_cell.length_b   1.000
_cell.length_c   1.000
_cell.angle_alpha   90.00
_cell.angle_beta   90.00
_cell.angle_gamma   90.00
#
_symmetry.space_group_name_H-M   'P 1'
#
loop_
_entity.id
_entity.type
_entity.pdbx_description
1 polymer ?
#
loop_
_entity_poly.entity_id
_entity_poly.type
_entity_poly.pdbx_seq_one_letter_code
_entity_poly.pdbx_strand_id
1 'polypeptide(L)'
;MGVFALSFLAHAFETAWAVKVPAEGSNTRTMDYAKADRAARIATALMVLAFILLFVAVVARGLSNGHVPWGNMYEFSITGALTFTGAYIVALRKYDLRWLGLFISLAALLTLGTAITLLYRDRAPLVPALKSTWLIIHVVAAIISGGVFLLSNVIAGAYLYLDARERGAGRPAWATRLPSLEVLDQLSYRLVAFVFPLWTFSVIAGAIWAESAWGRYWGWDPKETWAFITWVAYAAYLHARVTVGWKGRRAAWLCLFAGSTFLFNYVYVNVWGTGKHTYSGL
;
A
#
# COMPACT_ATOMS: atom_id res chain seq x y z
N MET A 1 -3.87 -11.29 12.44
CA MET A 1 -3.62 -10.00 13.14
C MET A 1 -2.52 -10.10 14.19
N GLY A 2 -2.55 -11.02 15.16
CA GLY A 2 -1.56 -11.07 16.25
C GLY A 2 -0.10 -11.06 15.77
N VAL A 3 0.24 -11.82 14.74
CA VAL A 3 1.61 -11.86 14.19
C VAL A 3 2.00 -10.54 13.51
N PHE A 4 1.07 -9.81 12.86
CA PHE A 4 1.33 -8.45 12.38
C PHE A 4 1.59 -7.48 13.55
N ALA A 5 0.87 -7.61 14.68
CA ALA A 5 1.12 -6.80 15.87
C ALA A 5 2.52 -7.09 16.45
N LEU A 6 2.93 -8.36 16.53
CA LEU A 6 4.28 -8.72 16.94
C LEU A 6 5.35 -8.17 15.98
N SER A 7 5.11 -8.23 14.67
CA SER A 7 6.01 -7.63 13.68
C SER A 7 6.10 -6.11 13.86
N PHE A 8 4.97 -5.43 14.05
CA PHE A 8 4.94 -3.99 14.33
C PHE A 8 5.75 -3.61 15.57
N LEU A 9 5.53 -4.33 16.68
CA LEU A 9 6.29 -4.11 17.92
C LEU A 9 7.79 -4.33 17.72
N ALA A 10 8.18 -5.39 17.00
CA ALA A 10 9.58 -5.68 16.72
C ALA A 10 10.21 -4.58 15.85
N HIS A 11 9.50 -4.02 14.86
CA HIS A 11 9.97 -2.86 14.09
C HIS A 11 10.00 -1.57 14.93
N ALA A 12 9.07 -1.40 15.86
CA ALA A 12 9.11 -0.28 16.80
C ALA A 12 10.33 -0.36 17.73
N PHE A 13 10.66 -1.54 18.24
CA PHE A 13 11.88 -1.77 19.02
C PHE A 13 13.14 -1.55 18.18
N GLU A 14 13.18 -2.03 16.94
CA GLU A 14 14.29 -1.74 16.02
C GLU A 14 14.53 -0.24 15.90
N THR A 15 13.45 0.52 15.63
CA THR A 15 13.53 1.98 15.50
C THR A 15 13.98 2.64 16.80
N ALA A 16 13.45 2.21 17.95
CA ALA A 16 13.79 2.77 19.27
C ALA A 16 15.26 2.53 19.63
N TRP A 17 15.82 1.37 19.35
CA TRP A 17 17.25 1.08 19.59
C TRP A 17 18.17 1.78 18.58
N ALA A 18 17.73 2.00 17.35
CA ALA A 18 18.47 2.77 16.37
C ALA A 18 18.60 4.25 16.74
N VAL A 19 17.70 4.78 17.59
CA VAL A 19 17.70 6.18 18.07
C VAL A 19 18.72 6.40 19.19
N LYS A 20 19.10 5.37 19.95
CA LYS A 20 20.09 5.49 21.03
C LYS A 20 21.50 5.65 20.42
N VAL A 21 21.89 6.89 20.17
CA VAL A 21 23.26 7.25 19.76
C VAL A 21 24.09 7.45 21.03
N PRO A 22 25.07 6.60 21.32
CA PRO A 22 25.98 6.82 22.42
C PRO A 22 26.92 7.98 22.11
N ALA A 23 27.41 8.67 23.16
CA ALA A 23 28.46 9.65 23.04
C ALA A 23 29.72 9.07 22.38
N GLU A 24 30.50 9.90 21.67
CA GLU A 24 31.75 9.49 21.04
C GLU A 24 32.67 8.79 22.06
N GLY A 25 33.15 7.60 21.70
CA GLY A 25 34.10 6.83 22.54
C GLY A 25 33.51 5.68 23.37
N SER A 26 32.19 5.43 23.33
CA SER A 26 31.56 4.37 24.14
C SER A 26 31.42 3.03 23.38
N ASN A 27 31.84 1.92 23.99
CA ASN A 27 31.65 0.54 23.51
C ASN A 27 30.16 0.09 23.45
N THR A 28 29.23 0.89 23.98
CA THR A 28 27.80 0.63 23.92
C THR A 28 27.23 0.76 22.50
N ARG A 29 27.92 1.46 21.59
CA ARG A 29 27.52 1.66 20.19
C ARG A 29 27.34 0.35 19.43
N THR A 30 28.27 -0.60 19.58
CA THR A 30 28.24 -1.90 18.87
C THR A 30 27.13 -2.82 19.36
N MET A 31 26.83 -2.80 20.68
CA MET A 31 25.77 -3.64 21.26
C MET A 31 24.36 -3.17 20.85
N ASP A 32 24.10 -1.88 20.76
CA ASP A 32 22.79 -1.35 20.40
C ASP A 32 22.48 -1.54 18.90
N TYR A 33 23.47 -1.45 18.03
CA TYR A 33 23.33 -1.82 16.63
C TYR A 33 23.05 -3.32 16.44
N ALA A 34 23.70 -4.20 17.19
CA ALA A 34 23.44 -5.63 17.14
C ALA A 34 22.02 -5.99 17.61
N LYS A 35 21.51 -5.29 18.65
CA LYS A 35 20.12 -5.47 19.12
C LYS A 35 19.11 -4.97 18.09
N ALA A 36 19.33 -3.79 17.52
CA ALA A 36 18.48 -3.24 16.48
C ALA A 36 18.44 -4.15 15.22
N ASP A 37 19.60 -4.69 14.82
CA ASP A 37 19.70 -5.59 13.68
C ASP A 37 19.04 -6.97 13.94
N ARG A 38 19.13 -7.46 15.18
CA ARG A 38 18.37 -8.66 15.60
C ARG A 38 16.87 -8.40 15.59
N ALA A 39 16.43 -7.27 16.12
CA ALA A 39 15.01 -6.87 16.09
C ALA A 39 14.48 -6.76 14.66
N ALA A 40 15.26 -6.15 13.74
CA ALA A 40 14.92 -6.05 12.32
C ALA A 40 14.74 -7.42 11.66
N ARG A 41 15.64 -8.38 11.93
CA ARG A 41 15.52 -9.73 11.41
C ARG A 41 14.29 -10.46 11.94
N ILE A 42 14.02 -10.34 13.24
CA ILE A 42 12.82 -10.91 13.88
C ILE A 42 11.56 -10.27 13.29
N ALA A 43 11.53 -8.95 13.17
CA ALA A 43 10.40 -8.22 12.63
C ALA A 43 10.08 -8.63 11.18
N THR A 44 11.13 -8.77 10.35
CA THR A 44 10.98 -9.22 8.96
C THR A 44 10.51 -10.68 8.90
N ALA A 45 11.04 -11.58 9.73
CA ALA A 45 10.59 -12.96 9.80
C ALA A 45 9.12 -13.06 10.24
N LEU A 46 8.72 -12.27 11.24
CA LEU A 46 7.32 -12.18 11.68
C LEU A 46 6.42 -11.60 10.57
N MET A 47 6.90 -10.62 9.79
CA MET A 47 6.17 -10.10 8.63
C MET A 47 5.92 -11.16 7.58
N VAL A 48 6.94 -11.97 7.25
CA VAL A 48 6.81 -13.09 6.30
C VAL A 48 5.84 -14.15 6.84
N LEU A 49 5.93 -14.49 8.12
CA LEU A 49 4.98 -15.43 8.75
C LEU A 49 3.56 -14.88 8.72
N ALA A 50 3.37 -13.59 9.05
CA ALA A 50 2.07 -12.92 9.01
C ALA A 50 1.48 -12.93 7.58
N PHE A 51 2.32 -12.69 6.57
CA PHE A 51 1.94 -12.78 5.16
C PHE A 51 1.46 -14.19 4.78
N ILE A 52 2.21 -15.23 5.17
CA ILE A 52 1.85 -16.63 4.88
C ILE A 52 0.51 -16.98 5.54
N LEU A 53 0.32 -16.61 6.82
CA LEU A 53 -0.95 -16.86 7.52
C LEU A 53 -2.12 -16.10 6.89
N LEU A 54 -1.89 -14.86 6.46
CA LEU A 54 -2.91 -14.08 5.75
C LEU A 54 -3.22 -14.69 4.38
N PHE A 55 -2.21 -15.16 3.65
CA PHE A 55 -2.40 -15.87 2.38
C PHE A 55 -3.28 -17.12 2.58
N VAL A 56 -2.98 -17.94 3.57
CA VAL A 56 -3.79 -19.12 3.91
C VAL A 56 -5.23 -18.71 4.26
N ALA A 57 -5.42 -17.65 5.05
CA ALA A 57 -6.74 -17.15 5.41
C ALA A 57 -7.54 -16.66 4.20
N VAL A 58 -6.90 -15.93 3.26
CA VAL A 58 -7.53 -15.45 2.03
C VAL A 58 -7.92 -16.62 1.12
N VAL A 59 -7.02 -17.61 0.96
CA VAL A 59 -7.32 -18.82 0.18
C VAL A 59 -8.46 -19.62 0.82
N ALA A 60 -8.40 -19.85 2.14
CA ALA A 60 -9.45 -20.56 2.86
C ALA A 60 -10.82 -19.85 2.73
N ARG A 61 -10.83 -18.51 2.77
CA ARG A 61 -12.05 -17.72 2.55
C ARG A 61 -12.59 -17.94 1.15
N GLY A 62 -11.73 -17.89 0.11
CA GLY A 62 -12.12 -18.14 -1.27
C GLY A 62 -12.68 -19.54 -1.48
N LEU A 63 -11.98 -20.56 -0.99
CA LEU A 63 -12.45 -21.95 -1.07
C LEU A 63 -13.80 -22.16 -0.35
N SER A 64 -13.96 -21.55 0.82
CA SER A 64 -15.19 -21.70 1.61
C SER A 64 -16.39 -20.98 1.00
N ASN A 65 -16.17 -19.96 0.19
CA ASN A 65 -17.21 -19.19 -0.51
C ASN A 65 -17.47 -19.73 -1.93
N GLY A 66 -16.57 -20.58 -2.47
CA GLY A 66 -16.65 -21.05 -3.85
C GLY A 66 -16.37 -19.99 -4.92
N HIS A 67 -15.75 -18.87 -4.50
CA HIS A 67 -15.35 -17.79 -5.41
C HIS A 67 -14.13 -17.03 -4.88
N VAL A 68 -13.51 -16.25 -5.74
CA VAL A 68 -12.34 -15.43 -5.36
C VAL A 68 -12.75 -14.38 -4.33
N PRO A 69 -11.97 -14.16 -3.25
CA PRO A 69 -12.36 -13.34 -2.09
C PRO A 69 -12.26 -11.83 -2.36
N TRP A 70 -13.18 -11.28 -3.11
CA TRP A 70 -13.39 -9.85 -3.35
C TRP A 70 -14.84 -9.47 -3.63
N GLY A 71 -15.78 -10.33 -3.21
CA GLY A 71 -17.22 -10.11 -3.37
C GLY A 71 -17.79 -9.02 -2.45
N ASN A 72 -17.04 -8.56 -1.46
CA ASN A 72 -17.40 -7.49 -0.53
C ASN A 72 -16.17 -6.78 0.00
N MET A 73 -16.38 -5.67 0.74
CA MET A 73 -15.29 -4.83 1.27
C MET A 73 -14.42 -5.55 2.29
N TYR A 74 -14.94 -6.50 3.07
CA TYR A 74 -14.13 -7.34 3.95
C TYR A 74 -13.11 -8.16 3.16
N GLU A 75 -13.57 -8.89 2.16
CA GLU A 75 -12.74 -9.74 1.30
C GLU A 75 -11.72 -8.93 0.51
N PHE A 76 -12.15 -7.78 -0.02
CA PHE A 76 -11.27 -6.85 -0.73
C PHE A 76 -10.17 -6.31 0.19
N SER A 77 -10.50 -5.96 1.43
CA SER A 77 -9.53 -5.42 2.39
C SER A 77 -8.48 -6.46 2.81
N ILE A 78 -8.88 -7.71 3.09
CA ILE A 78 -7.91 -8.76 3.44
C ILE A 78 -7.02 -9.13 2.26
N THR A 79 -7.54 -9.14 1.04
CA THR A 79 -6.77 -9.38 -0.19
C THR A 79 -5.85 -8.20 -0.50
N GLY A 80 -6.31 -6.98 -0.28
CA GLY A 80 -5.49 -5.76 -0.38
C GLY A 80 -4.33 -5.77 0.61
N ALA A 81 -4.59 -6.10 1.89
CA ALA A 81 -3.55 -6.24 2.91
C ALA A 81 -2.50 -7.30 2.52
N LEU A 82 -2.94 -8.44 1.99
CA LEU A 82 -2.06 -9.48 1.47
C LEU A 82 -1.17 -8.94 0.35
N THR A 83 -1.75 -8.22 -0.61
CA THR A 83 -1.03 -7.74 -1.79
C THR A 83 0.03 -6.70 -1.47
N PHE A 84 -0.30 -5.68 -0.67
CA PHE A 84 0.71 -4.65 -0.34
C PHE A 84 1.80 -5.19 0.59
N THR A 85 1.47 -6.12 1.50
CA THR A 85 2.48 -6.81 2.32
C THR A 85 3.38 -7.68 1.45
N GLY A 86 2.82 -8.39 0.47
CA GLY A 86 3.57 -9.17 -0.51
C GLY A 86 4.49 -8.31 -1.38
N ALA A 87 3.99 -7.16 -1.87
CA ALA A 87 4.78 -6.20 -2.63
C ALA A 87 5.98 -5.68 -1.81
N TYR A 88 5.78 -5.39 -0.53
CA TYR A 88 6.85 -4.99 0.38
C TYR A 88 7.90 -6.11 0.55
N ILE A 89 7.48 -7.36 0.80
CA ILE A 89 8.40 -8.51 0.94
C ILE A 89 9.22 -8.74 -0.34
N VAL A 90 8.60 -8.59 -1.51
CA VAL A 90 9.30 -8.69 -2.79
C VAL A 90 10.30 -7.54 -2.96
N ALA A 91 9.90 -6.31 -2.61
CA ALA A 91 10.78 -5.14 -2.69
C ALA A 91 12.00 -5.25 -1.77
N LEU A 92 11.87 -5.88 -0.59
CA LEU A 92 12.98 -6.16 0.34
C LEU A 92 14.09 -7.01 -0.28
N ARG A 93 13.81 -7.80 -1.36
CA ARG A 93 14.84 -8.60 -2.04
C ARG A 93 15.81 -7.76 -2.87
N LYS A 94 15.40 -6.56 -3.28
CA LYS A 94 16.19 -5.67 -4.16
C LYS A 94 16.65 -4.40 -3.45
N TYR A 95 15.94 -3.97 -2.41
CA TYR A 95 16.14 -2.69 -1.76
C TYR A 95 16.18 -2.86 -0.25
N ASP A 96 17.06 -2.14 0.44
CA ASP A 96 17.03 -2.10 1.91
C ASP A 96 15.90 -1.16 2.39
N LEU A 97 14.70 -1.75 2.46
CA LEU A 97 13.46 -1.07 2.88
C LEU A 97 12.99 -1.53 4.27
N ARG A 98 13.86 -2.10 5.11
CA ARG A 98 13.49 -2.59 6.45
C ARG A 98 12.84 -1.52 7.30
N TRP A 99 13.29 -0.26 7.15
CA TRP A 99 12.71 0.89 7.83
C TRP A 99 11.21 1.13 7.50
N LEU A 100 10.73 0.69 6.33
CA LEU A 100 9.29 0.74 5.99
C LEU A 100 8.47 -0.30 6.74
N GLY A 101 9.08 -1.31 7.32
CA GLY A 101 8.37 -2.42 7.98
C GLY A 101 7.43 -1.94 9.09
N LEU A 102 7.82 -0.90 9.84
CA LEU A 102 6.96 -0.27 10.84
C LEU A 102 5.67 0.27 10.22
N PHE A 103 5.76 1.01 9.14
CA PHE A 103 4.60 1.62 8.47
C PHE A 103 3.73 0.58 7.76
N ILE A 104 4.37 -0.41 7.14
CA ILE A 104 3.68 -1.51 6.45
C ILE A 104 2.91 -2.39 7.45
N SER A 105 3.52 -2.74 8.57
CA SER A 105 2.84 -3.52 9.61
C SER A 105 1.70 -2.74 10.26
N LEU A 106 1.86 -1.44 10.48
CA LEU A 106 0.79 -0.57 10.98
C LEU A 106 -0.37 -0.49 9.97
N ALA A 107 -0.07 -0.27 8.69
CA ALA A 107 -1.09 -0.23 7.64
C ALA A 107 -1.85 -1.57 7.54
N ALA A 108 -1.12 -2.71 7.64
CA ALA A 108 -1.75 -4.03 7.67
C ALA A 108 -2.67 -4.21 8.89
N LEU A 109 -2.22 -3.78 10.07
CA LEU A 109 -3.02 -3.84 11.29
C LEU A 109 -4.29 -2.99 11.20
N LEU A 110 -4.17 -1.76 10.71
CA LEU A 110 -5.33 -0.87 10.53
C LEU A 110 -6.31 -1.43 9.51
N THR A 111 -5.82 -1.90 8.36
CA THR A 111 -6.65 -2.49 7.31
C THR A 111 -7.37 -3.76 7.80
N LEU A 112 -6.63 -4.69 8.42
CA LEU A 112 -7.21 -5.93 8.95
C LEU A 112 -8.10 -5.68 10.17
N GLY A 113 -7.73 -4.71 11.01
CA GLY A 113 -8.55 -4.29 12.14
C GLY A 113 -9.92 -3.78 11.67
N THR A 114 -9.92 -2.82 10.76
CA THR A 114 -11.14 -2.29 10.14
C THR A 114 -11.93 -3.38 9.42
N ALA A 115 -11.25 -4.25 8.67
CA ALA A 115 -11.90 -5.36 7.98
C ALA A 115 -12.67 -6.27 8.93
N ILE A 116 -12.07 -6.65 10.06
CA ILE A 116 -12.68 -7.60 11.00
C ILE A 116 -13.75 -6.94 11.87
N THR A 117 -13.56 -5.68 12.28
CA THR A 117 -14.46 -5.02 13.23
C THR A 117 -15.64 -4.31 12.58
N LEU A 118 -15.41 -3.70 11.40
CA LEU A 118 -16.42 -2.86 10.75
C LEU A 118 -16.97 -3.46 9.44
N LEU A 119 -16.14 -4.20 8.69
CA LEU A 119 -16.48 -4.65 7.34
C LEU A 119 -16.78 -6.14 7.26
N TYR A 120 -16.69 -6.89 8.38
CA TYR A 120 -16.92 -8.33 8.36
C TYR A 120 -18.31 -8.67 7.82
N ARG A 121 -18.37 -9.62 6.91
CA ARG A 121 -19.60 -10.16 6.34
C ARG A 121 -19.54 -11.69 6.32
N ASP A 122 -20.66 -12.29 6.63
CA ASP A 122 -20.86 -13.72 6.48
C ASP A 122 -20.74 -14.16 5.04
N ARG A 123 -20.74 -15.46 4.84
CA ARG A 123 -20.68 -16.04 3.48
C ARG A 123 -21.97 -15.73 2.73
N ALA A 124 -21.81 -15.19 1.54
CA ALA A 124 -22.92 -14.94 0.64
C ALA A 124 -22.53 -15.31 -0.79
N PRO A 125 -23.47 -15.81 -1.60
CA PRO A 125 -23.22 -16.02 -3.01
C PRO A 125 -22.94 -14.70 -3.71
N LEU A 126 -22.05 -14.72 -4.70
CA LEU A 126 -21.78 -13.54 -5.54
C LEU A 126 -23.05 -13.10 -6.27
N VAL A 127 -23.32 -11.82 -6.24
CA VAL A 127 -24.32 -11.21 -7.11
C VAL A 127 -23.94 -11.41 -8.59
N PRO A 128 -24.91 -11.54 -9.51
CA PRO A 128 -24.62 -11.85 -10.92
C PRO A 128 -23.59 -10.93 -11.57
N ALA A 129 -23.62 -9.62 -11.27
CA ALA A 129 -22.68 -8.64 -11.79
C ALA A 129 -21.20 -8.97 -11.44
N LEU A 130 -20.94 -9.66 -10.34
CA LEU A 130 -19.59 -10.03 -9.91
C LEU A 130 -19.12 -11.38 -10.48
N LYS A 131 -19.96 -12.11 -11.23
CA LYS A 131 -19.61 -13.38 -11.88
C LYS A 131 -19.02 -13.16 -13.27
N SER A 132 -17.88 -12.48 -13.35
CA SER A 132 -17.22 -12.18 -14.62
C SER A 132 -15.72 -12.38 -14.52
N THR A 133 -15.11 -13.00 -15.52
CA THR A 133 -13.66 -13.12 -15.65
C THR A 133 -13.01 -11.74 -15.75
N TRP A 134 -13.65 -10.79 -16.41
CA TRP A 134 -13.15 -9.42 -16.50
C TRP A 134 -13.09 -8.70 -15.17
N LEU A 135 -14.04 -9.00 -14.25
CA LEU A 135 -13.93 -8.51 -12.87
C LEU A 135 -12.67 -9.02 -12.20
N ILE A 136 -12.36 -10.31 -12.35
CA ILE A 136 -11.16 -10.91 -11.75
C ILE A 136 -9.90 -10.19 -12.22
N ILE A 137 -9.78 -10.03 -13.54
CA ILE A 137 -8.64 -9.35 -14.16
C ILE A 137 -8.53 -7.90 -13.69
N HIS A 138 -9.62 -7.15 -13.71
CA HIS A 138 -9.72 -5.78 -13.25
C HIS A 138 -9.27 -5.64 -11.78
N VAL A 139 -9.88 -6.43 -10.89
CA VAL A 139 -9.65 -6.31 -9.44
C VAL A 139 -8.23 -6.70 -9.07
N VAL A 140 -7.65 -7.75 -9.67
CA VAL A 140 -6.25 -8.12 -9.45
C VAL A 140 -5.33 -6.98 -9.85
N ALA A 141 -5.52 -6.41 -11.04
CA ALA A 141 -4.72 -5.29 -11.52
C ALA A 141 -4.89 -4.05 -10.63
N ALA A 142 -6.13 -3.75 -10.19
CA ALA A 142 -6.42 -2.63 -9.29
C ALA A 142 -5.75 -2.79 -7.92
N ILE A 143 -5.82 -3.98 -7.31
CA ILE A 143 -5.23 -4.26 -5.99
C ILE A 143 -3.71 -4.17 -6.05
N ILE A 144 -3.07 -4.74 -7.06
CA ILE A 144 -1.61 -4.65 -7.25
C ILE A 144 -1.21 -3.19 -7.44
N SER A 145 -1.91 -2.46 -8.30
CA SER A 145 -1.63 -1.05 -8.57
C SER A 145 -1.79 -0.20 -7.33
N GLY A 146 -2.87 -0.38 -6.60
CA GLY A 146 -3.14 0.33 -5.36
C GLY A 146 -2.08 0.08 -4.29
N GLY A 147 -1.64 -1.17 -4.11
CA GLY A 147 -0.58 -1.52 -3.17
C GLY A 147 0.75 -0.84 -3.49
N VAL A 148 1.12 -0.80 -4.77
CA VAL A 148 2.36 -0.13 -5.21
C VAL A 148 2.24 1.39 -5.14
N PHE A 149 1.07 1.97 -5.45
CA PHE A 149 0.82 3.40 -5.25
C PHE A 149 0.94 3.79 -3.77
N LEU A 150 0.34 3.02 -2.86
CA LEU A 150 0.46 3.28 -1.42
C LEU A 150 1.91 3.22 -0.95
N LEU A 151 2.67 2.21 -1.40
CA LEU A 151 4.09 2.11 -1.08
C LEU A 151 4.87 3.33 -1.59
N SER A 152 4.64 3.74 -2.83
CA SER A 152 5.26 4.95 -3.41
C SER A 152 4.92 6.21 -2.60
N ASN A 153 3.67 6.34 -2.12
CA ASN A 153 3.24 7.48 -1.31
C ASN A 153 3.90 7.50 0.08
N VAL A 154 4.06 6.34 0.74
CA VAL A 154 4.81 6.27 2.00
C VAL A 154 6.25 6.72 1.80
N ILE A 155 6.89 6.31 0.69
CA ILE A 155 8.26 6.73 0.36
C ILE A 155 8.33 8.24 0.07
N ALA A 156 7.36 8.80 -0.66
CA ALA A 156 7.28 10.23 -0.92
C ALA A 156 7.05 11.05 0.38
N GLY A 157 6.22 10.53 1.29
CA GLY A 157 6.02 11.11 2.63
C GLY A 157 7.31 11.10 3.47
N ALA A 158 8.04 9.97 3.47
CA ALA A 158 9.33 9.85 4.13
C ALA A 158 10.37 10.82 3.54
N TYR A 159 10.38 10.97 2.21
CA TYR A 159 11.19 11.98 1.53
C TYR A 159 10.91 13.38 2.08
N LEU A 160 9.64 13.82 2.10
CA LEU A 160 9.27 15.16 2.57
C LEU A 160 9.61 15.40 4.04
N TYR A 161 9.42 14.39 4.87
CA TYR A 161 9.79 14.47 6.28
C TYR A 161 11.28 14.68 6.45
N LEU A 162 12.11 13.86 5.77
CA LEU A 162 13.57 13.96 5.86
C LEU A 162 14.09 15.27 5.26
N ASP A 163 13.57 15.67 4.10
CA ASP A 163 13.93 16.95 3.46
C ASP A 163 13.63 18.15 4.36
N ALA A 164 12.51 18.12 5.08
CA ALA A 164 12.18 19.19 6.04
C ALA A 164 13.14 19.19 7.25
N ARG A 165 13.49 18.01 7.76
CA ARG A 165 14.40 17.86 8.91
C ARG A 165 15.82 18.27 8.56
N GLU A 166 16.35 17.81 7.43
CA GLU A 166 17.73 18.13 6.99
C GLU A 166 17.92 19.62 6.76
N ARG A 167 16.89 20.35 6.35
CA ARG A 167 16.95 21.81 6.19
C ARG A 167 16.85 22.60 7.49
N GLY A 168 16.24 22.05 8.53
CA GLY A 168 16.04 22.75 9.81
C GLY A 168 16.98 22.29 10.90
N ALA A 169 16.77 21.08 11.42
CA ALA A 169 17.41 20.54 12.62
C ALA A 169 18.45 19.45 12.33
N GLY A 170 18.75 19.17 11.05
CA GLY A 170 19.59 18.05 10.64
C GLY A 170 18.84 16.71 10.65
N ARG A 171 19.52 15.69 10.13
CA ARG A 171 18.95 14.34 10.01
C ARG A 171 18.84 13.70 11.40
N PRO A 172 17.65 13.24 11.83
CA PRO A 172 17.52 12.62 13.15
C PRO A 172 18.30 11.30 13.21
N ALA A 173 18.81 10.96 14.41
CA ALA A 173 19.63 9.77 14.61
C ALA A 173 18.94 8.46 14.14
N TRP A 174 17.65 8.31 14.37
CA TRP A 174 16.90 7.14 13.90
C TRP A 174 16.79 7.07 12.37
N ALA A 175 16.85 8.21 11.70
CA ALA A 175 16.76 8.31 10.26
C ALA A 175 18.09 8.07 9.53
N THR A 176 19.19 7.84 10.23
CA THR A 176 20.50 7.53 9.62
C THR A 176 20.48 6.25 8.79
N ARG A 177 19.56 5.33 9.09
CA ARG A 177 19.33 4.10 8.33
C ARG A 177 18.42 4.26 7.12
N LEU A 178 17.75 5.39 7.00
CA LEU A 178 16.92 5.66 5.83
C LEU A 178 17.82 5.97 4.63
N PRO A 179 17.40 5.58 3.41
CA PRO A 179 18.11 5.94 2.20
C PRO A 179 18.29 7.45 2.05
N SER A 180 19.21 7.88 1.20
CA SER A 180 19.35 9.29 0.86
C SER A 180 18.09 9.84 0.19
N LEU A 181 17.89 11.16 0.26
CA LEU A 181 16.75 11.83 -0.39
C LEU A 181 16.67 11.49 -1.88
N GLU A 182 17.81 11.40 -2.54
CA GLU A 182 17.86 11.04 -3.97
C GLU A 182 17.34 9.63 -4.24
N VAL A 183 17.73 8.65 -3.41
CA VAL A 183 17.27 7.27 -3.53
C VAL A 183 15.76 7.17 -3.27
N LEU A 184 15.24 7.88 -2.26
CA LEU A 184 13.80 7.92 -1.97
C LEU A 184 13.00 8.53 -3.14
N ASP A 185 13.48 9.64 -3.70
CA ASP A 185 12.87 10.29 -4.86
C ASP A 185 12.85 9.37 -6.09
N GLN A 186 13.97 8.72 -6.39
CA GLN A 186 14.06 7.80 -7.52
C GLN A 186 13.20 6.54 -7.32
N LEU A 187 13.15 5.99 -6.10
CA LEU A 187 12.39 4.80 -5.80
C LEU A 187 10.88 5.04 -5.93
N SER A 188 10.40 6.16 -5.38
CA SER A 188 9.00 6.58 -5.54
C SER A 188 8.62 6.70 -7.02
N TYR A 189 9.47 7.36 -7.82
CA TYR A 189 9.25 7.49 -9.27
C TYR A 189 9.21 6.14 -9.99
N ARG A 190 10.18 5.26 -9.73
CA ARG A 190 10.27 3.94 -10.38
C ARG A 190 9.05 3.07 -10.08
N LEU A 191 8.56 3.12 -8.85
CA LEU A 191 7.35 2.38 -8.46
C LEU A 191 6.12 2.86 -9.24
N VAL A 192 5.92 4.18 -9.32
CA VAL A 192 4.80 4.75 -10.08
C VAL A 192 4.94 4.46 -11.57
N ALA A 193 6.12 4.67 -12.15
CA ALA A 193 6.36 4.42 -13.58
C ALA A 193 6.13 2.95 -13.96
N PHE A 194 6.51 2.02 -13.06
CA PHE A 194 6.28 0.60 -13.27
C PHE A 194 4.80 0.22 -13.20
N VAL A 195 4.06 0.79 -12.24
CA VAL A 195 2.70 0.35 -11.96
C VAL A 195 1.63 1.11 -12.75
N PHE A 196 1.91 2.30 -13.23
CA PHE A 196 0.95 3.13 -13.96
C PHE A 196 0.36 2.46 -15.22
N PRO A 197 1.13 1.73 -16.06
CA PRO A 197 0.56 0.94 -17.14
C PRO A 197 -0.43 -0.13 -16.66
N LEU A 198 -0.15 -0.78 -15.52
CA LEU A 198 -1.06 -1.76 -14.92
C LEU A 198 -2.35 -1.10 -14.41
N TRP A 199 -2.26 0.10 -13.83
CA TRP A 199 -3.44 0.87 -13.44
C TRP A 199 -4.26 1.29 -14.65
N THR A 200 -3.62 1.72 -15.74
CA THR A 200 -4.31 2.02 -17.02
C THR A 200 -5.04 0.79 -17.55
N PHE A 201 -4.38 -0.36 -17.57
CA PHE A 201 -4.99 -1.62 -17.94
C PHE A 201 -6.16 -1.98 -17.02
N SER A 202 -6.02 -1.76 -15.70
CA SER A 202 -7.09 -1.99 -14.74
C SER A 202 -8.33 -1.17 -15.05
N VAL A 203 -8.20 0.11 -15.36
CA VAL A 203 -9.32 1.00 -15.72
C VAL A 203 -10.03 0.49 -16.98
N ILE A 204 -9.26 0.08 -18.00
CA ILE A 204 -9.81 -0.49 -19.24
C ILE A 204 -10.55 -1.81 -18.98
N ALA A 205 -9.93 -2.72 -18.22
CA ALA A 205 -10.55 -4.00 -17.87
C ALA A 205 -11.83 -3.80 -17.02
N GLY A 206 -11.86 -2.78 -16.16
CA GLY A 206 -13.04 -2.37 -15.41
C GLY A 206 -14.15 -1.86 -16.29
N ALA A 207 -13.85 -1.11 -17.34
CA ALA A 207 -14.84 -0.68 -18.33
C ALA A 207 -15.46 -1.88 -19.08
N ILE A 208 -14.63 -2.83 -19.50
CA ILE A 208 -15.12 -4.06 -20.16
C ILE A 208 -16.00 -4.88 -19.21
N TRP A 209 -15.61 -4.97 -17.92
CA TRP A 209 -16.47 -5.60 -16.93
C TRP A 209 -17.78 -4.85 -16.73
N ALA A 210 -17.78 -3.51 -16.69
CA ALA A 210 -18.96 -2.69 -16.52
C ALA A 210 -19.98 -2.90 -17.64
N GLU A 211 -19.51 -3.12 -18.87
CA GLU A 211 -20.38 -3.51 -19.98
C GLU A 211 -21.09 -4.84 -19.72
N SER A 212 -20.35 -5.86 -19.29
CA SER A 212 -20.93 -7.17 -18.97
C SER A 212 -21.90 -7.13 -17.78
N ALA A 213 -21.65 -6.24 -16.81
CA ALA A 213 -22.42 -6.16 -15.57
C ALA A 213 -23.66 -5.24 -15.69
N TRP A 214 -23.57 -4.19 -16.49
CA TRP A 214 -24.56 -3.10 -16.54
C TRP A 214 -24.93 -2.62 -17.95
N GLY A 215 -24.42 -3.26 -19.01
CA GLY A 215 -24.70 -2.94 -20.41
C GLY A 215 -24.08 -1.62 -20.87
N ARG A 216 -23.02 -1.14 -20.20
CA ARG A 216 -22.33 0.10 -20.55
C ARG A 216 -20.87 0.07 -20.09
N TYR A 217 -19.95 0.54 -20.92
CA TYR A 217 -18.52 0.61 -20.59
C TYR A 217 -18.20 1.67 -19.53
N TRP A 218 -18.95 2.78 -19.53
CA TRP A 218 -18.67 3.93 -18.66
C TRP A 218 -19.96 4.71 -18.39
N GLY A 219 -20.14 5.20 -17.18
CA GLY A 219 -21.34 5.95 -16.80
C GLY A 219 -21.11 7.03 -15.76
N TRP A 220 -19.85 7.41 -15.54
CA TRP A 220 -19.48 8.46 -14.57
C TRP A 220 -19.94 8.14 -13.14
N ASP A 221 -20.04 6.86 -12.83
CA ASP A 221 -20.22 6.42 -11.45
C ASP A 221 -19.09 7.00 -10.57
N PRO A 222 -19.34 7.33 -9.29
CA PRO A 222 -18.31 7.90 -8.42
C PRO A 222 -17.01 7.09 -8.41
N LYS A 223 -17.11 5.76 -8.44
CA LYS A 223 -15.94 4.87 -8.48
C LYS A 223 -15.15 5.01 -9.78
N GLU A 224 -15.85 5.04 -10.91
CA GLU A 224 -15.26 5.25 -12.24
C GLU A 224 -14.58 6.63 -12.32
N THR A 225 -15.31 7.67 -11.90
CA THR A 225 -14.83 9.06 -11.91
C THR A 225 -13.55 9.22 -11.10
N TRP A 226 -13.50 8.70 -9.87
CA TRP A 226 -12.31 8.80 -9.02
C TRP A 226 -11.17 7.89 -9.46
N ALA A 227 -11.47 6.77 -10.13
CA ALA A 227 -10.44 5.96 -10.79
C ALA A 227 -9.78 6.73 -11.94
N PHE A 228 -10.57 7.47 -12.72
CA PHE A 228 -10.07 8.34 -13.78
C PHE A 228 -9.30 9.55 -13.23
N ILE A 229 -9.80 10.22 -12.19
CA ILE A 229 -9.07 11.31 -11.51
C ILE A 229 -7.71 10.82 -11.01
N THR A 230 -7.66 9.63 -10.42
CA THR A 230 -6.41 9.01 -9.98
C THR A 230 -5.47 8.77 -11.17
N TRP A 231 -5.98 8.29 -12.29
CA TRP A 231 -5.20 8.10 -13.50
C TRP A 231 -4.62 9.43 -14.00
N VAL A 232 -5.43 10.48 -14.10
CA VAL A 232 -4.98 11.83 -14.50
C VAL A 232 -3.92 12.37 -13.56
N ALA A 233 -4.10 12.23 -12.25
CA ALA A 233 -3.16 12.73 -11.25
C ALA A 233 -1.79 12.03 -11.34
N TYR A 234 -1.76 10.71 -11.50
CA TYR A 234 -0.49 9.98 -11.71
C TYR A 234 0.12 10.20 -13.10
N ALA A 235 -0.70 10.39 -14.14
CA ALA A 235 -0.22 10.80 -15.45
C ALA A 235 0.47 12.18 -15.39
N ALA A 236 -0.14 13.14 -14.68
CA ALA A 236 0.45 14.46 -14.43
C ALA A 236 1.77 14.36 -13.65
N TYR A 237 1.83 13.49 -12.63
CA TYR A 237 3.06 13.20 -11.89
C TYR A 237 4.17 12.68 -12.82
N LEU A 238 3.88 11.67 -13.64
CA LEU A 238 4.86 11.11 -14.57
C LEU A 238 5.27 12.12 -15.64
N HIS A 239 4.33 12.90 -16.16
CA HIS A 239 4.61 13.96 -17.12
C HIS A 239 5.54 15.04 -16.52
N ALA A 240 5.24 15.49 -15.30
CA ALA A 240 6.10 16.45 -14.60
C ALA A 240 7.53 15.90 -14.36
N ARG A 241 7.65 14.60 -14.08
CA ARG A 241 8.95 13.91 -13.90
C ARG A 241 9.75 13.83 -15.18
N VAL A 242 9.11 13.39 -16.26
CA VAL A 242 9.81 13.06 -17.52
C VAL A 242 10.02 14.28 -18.41
N THR A 243 8.99 15.12 -18.57
CA THR A 243 9.01 16.25 -19.52
C THR A 243 9.52 17.53 -18.87
N VAL A 244 9.05 17.85 -17.66
CA VAL A 244 9.43 19.09 -16.96
C VAL A 244 10.68 18.90 -16.09
N GLY A 245 11.06 17.65 -15.82
CA GLY A 245 12.24 17.30 -15.03
C GLY A 245 12.06 17.55 -13.52
N TRP A 246 10.81 17.56 -13.01
CA TRP A 246 10.56 17.73 -11.58
C TRP A 246 11.15 16.58 -10.78
N LYS A 247 11.89 16.94 -9.74
CA LYS A 247 12.49 16.02 -8.78
C LYS A 247 12.27 16.54 -7.36
N GLY A 248 12.52 15.68 -6.40
CA GLY A 248 12.53 16.05 -5.01
C GLY A 248 11.16 16.52 -4.52
N ARG A 249 11.15 17.62 -3.79
CA ARG A 249 9.99 18.12 -3.05
C ARG A 249 8.73 18.35 -3.88
N ARG A 250 8.88 18.95 -5.07
CA ARG A 250 7.73 19.19 -5.97
C ARG A 250 7.11 17.89 -6.45
N ALA A 251 7.96 16.95 -6.86
CA ALA A 251 7.52 15.64 -7.29
C ALA A 251 6.88 14.84 -6.14
N ALA A 252 7.45 14.88 -4.94
CA ALA A 252 6.92 14.19 -3.77
C ALA A 252 5.51 14.70 -3.38
N TRP A 253 5.28 16.01 -3.40
CA TRP A 253 3.95 16.58 -3.16
C TRP A 253 2.93 16.15 -4.22
N LEU A 254 3.33 16.13 -5.49
CA LEU A 254 2.45 15.70 -6.56
C LEU A 254 2.13 14.20 -6.48
N CYS A 255 3.11 13.39 -6.05
CA CYS A 255 2.90 11.96 -5.77
C CYS A 255 1.88 11.76 -4.64
N LEU A 256 2.02 12.50 -3.52
CA LEU A 256 1.08 12.43 -2.39
C LEU A 256 -0.33 12.90 -2.80
N PHE A 257 -0.42 13.94 -3.61
CA PHE A 257 -1.71 14.38 -4.16
C PHE A 257 -2.36 13.26 -4.98
N ALA A 258 -1.62 12.64 -5.92
CA ALA A 258 -2.13 11.52 -6.71
C ALA A 258 -2.56 10.34 -5.82
N GLY A 259 -1.79 10.03 -4.77
CA GLY A 259 -2.15 9.00 -3.81
C GLY A 259 -3.38 9.32 -2.98
N SER A 260 -3.60 10.59 -2.64
CA SER A 260 -4.81 11.00 -1.93
C SER A 260 -6.08 10.79 -2.76
N THR A 261 -6.03 10.97 -4.08
CA THR A 261 -7.16 10.67 -4.97
C THR A 261 -7.48 9.18 -5.01
N PHE A 262 -6.44 8.32 -5.01
CA PHE A 262 -6.61 6.88 -4.91
C PHE A 262 -7.24 6.47 -3.56
N LEU A 263 -6.73 7.02 -2.44
CA LEU A 263 -7.27 6.75 -1.11
C LEU A 263 -8.71 7.24 -0.97
N PHE A 264 -9.03 8.39 -1.53
CA PHE A 264 -10.40 8.88 -1.55
C PHE A 264 -11.32 7.94 -2.31
N ASN A 265 -10.91 7.47 -3.48
CA ASN A 265 -11.65 6.45 -4.23
C ASN A 265 -11.81 5.16 -3.43
N TYR A 266 -10.74 4.72 -2.77
CA TYR A 266 -10.76 3.47 -2.02
C TYR A 266 -11.59 3.55 -0.74
N VAL A 267 -11.45 4.62 0.04
CA VAL A 267 -12.12 4.75 1.36
C VAL A 267 -13.48 5.42 1.21
N TYR A 268 -13.50 6.69 0.78
CA TYR A 268 -14.71 7.50 0.80
C TYR A 268 -15.77 6.97 -0.15
N VAL A 269 -15.41 6.69 -1.40
CA VAL A 269 -16.38 6.23 -2.40
C VAL A 269 -16.97 4.87 -2.06
N ASN A 270 -16.19 3.97 -1.42
CA ASN A 270 -16.72 2.67 -1.01
C ASN A 270 -17.64 2.74 0.22
N VAL A 271 -17.44 3.71 1.12
CA VAL A 271 -18.20 3.80 2.38
C VAL A 271 -19.43 4.70 2.23
N TRP A 272 -19.26 5.83 1.56
CA TRP A 272 -20.30 6.88 1.46
C TRP A 272 -20.76 7.16 0.03
N GLY A 273 -20.08 6.62 -0.98
CA GLY A 273 -20.48 6.82 -2.39
C GLY A 273 -21.79 6.10 -2.70
N THR A 274 -22.64 6.76 -3.45
CA THR A 274 -23.88 6.16 -4.01
C THR A 274 -23.67 5.85 -5.47
N GLY A 275 -23.93 4.61 -5.91
CA GLY A 275 -23.73 4.22 -7.32
C GLY A 275 -23.76 2.72 -7.54
N LYS A 276 -23.42 2.30 -8.75
CA LYS A 276 -23.40 0.88 -9.16
C LYS A 276 -22.33 0.07 -8.42
N HIS A 277 -21.32 0.72 -7.88
CA HIS A 277 -20.22 0.10 -7.12
C HIS A 277 -20.44 0.08 -5.60
N THR A 278 -21.64 0.24 -5.14
CA THR A 278 -22.00 0.14 -3.71
C THR A 278 -22.02 -1.30 -3.24
N TYR A 279 -20.87 -1.92 -3.11
CA TYR A 279 -20.71 -3.29 -2.59
C TYR A 279 -20.22 -3.31 -1.14
N SER A 280 -20.19 -2.16 -0.45
CA SER A 280 -19.76 -2.08 0.94
C SER A 280 -20.62 -2.92 1.87
N GLY A 281 -21.90 -3.05 1.52
CA GLY A 281 -22.89 -3.70 2.38
C GLY A 281 -23.16 -2.93 3.68
N LEU A 282 -22.71 -1.65 3.75
CA LEU A 282 -22.96 -0.75 4.87
C LEU A 282 -24.33 -0.09 4.73
#